data_18554f0d1b1dd5034f58c733de62efb6
#
_entry.id   18554f0d1b1dd5034f58c733de62efb6
#
_cell.length_a   1.000
_cell.length_b   1.000
_cell.length_c   1.000
_cell.angle_alpha   90.00
_cell.angle_beta   90.00
_cell.angle_gamma   90.00
#
_symmetry.space_group_name_H-M   'P 1'
#
loop_
_entity.id
_entity.type
_entity.pdbx_description
1 polymer ?
#
loop_
_entity_poly.entity_id
_entity_poly.type
_entity_poly.pdbx_seq_one_letter_code
_entity_poly.pdbx_strand_id
1 'polypeptide(L)'
;RQRQMCIRDSHTDHVFTYDPQNGVNQGDVDALFDRMRNVQAPDDETIMERIPQHYMVDDAEEVRNPVGSFCKRLSSTFNFILCGKTPLQRLDMALRRLGIRMLGVFPNALATPEAVLSSDEKEEGVAVVDIGGGVTDVAVYYRGVPRYVATIPMGASAINRDIRSQSIPEKHVELSLIHI
;
A
#
# COMPACT_ATOMS: atom_id res chain seq x y z
N ARG A 1 15.96 5.18 13.33
CA ARG A 1 14.48 5.06 13.26
C ARG A 1 14.16 4.76 11.81
N GLN A 2 13.86 3.51 11.46
CA GLN A 2 13.22 3.18 10.20
C GLN A 2 11.83 3.83 10.22
N ARG A 3 11.59 4.79 9.32
CA ARG A 3 10.24 5.32 9.11
C ARG A 3 9.43 4.23 8.43
N GLN A 4 8.31 3.91 9.04
CA GLN A 4 7.37 2.90 8.61
C GLN A 4 6.77 3.28 7.26
N MET A 5 6.63 2.29 6.40
CA MET A 5 5.75 2.37 5.23
C MET A 5 4.31 2.24 5.76
N CYS A 6 3.46 3.20 5.47
CA CYS A 6 2.05 3.13 5.85
C CYS A 6 1.20 3.93 4.87
N ILE A 7 -0.09 3.64 4.82
CA ILE A 7 -1.05 4.60 4.27
C ILE A 7 -1.05 5.77 5.25
N ARG A 8 -0.49 6.92 4.83
CA ARG A 8 -0.39 8.10 5.69
C ARG A 8 -1.42 9.15 5.37
N ASP A 9 -1.81 9.24 4.10
CA ASP A 9 -2.74 10.25 3.65
C ASP A 9 -3.79 9.65 2.73
N SER A 10 -5.05 9.98 3.01
CA SER A 10 -6.15 9.85 2.07
C SER A 10 -6.46 11.23 1.50
N HIS A 11 -6.49 11.34 0.20
CA HIS A 11 -6.85 12.56 -0.48
C HIS A 11 -8.09 12.32 -1.32
N THR A 12 -9.09 13.19 -1.15
CA THR A 12 -10.33 13.15 -1.95
C THR A 12 -10.30 14.29 -2.95
N ASP A 13 -10.54 13.97 -4.20
CA ASP A 13 -10.72 14.97 -5.26
C ASP A 13 -11.92 14.61 -6.12
N HIS A 14 -12.33 15.53 -6.96
CA HIS A 14 -13.51 15.41 -7.82
C HIS A 14 -13.27 16.00 -9.20
N VAL A 15 -14.00 15.50 -10.17
CA VAL A 15 -14.15 16.10 -11.51
C VAL A 15 -15.62 16.30 -11.80
N PHE A 16 -15.95 17.33 -12.58
CA PHE A 16 -17.28 17.48 -13.13
C PHE A 16 -17.32 16.73 -14.46
N THR A 17 -18.36 15.94 -14.69
CA THR A 17 -18.54 15.25 -15.94
C THR A 17 -18.84 16.25 -17.05
N TYR A 18 -18.14 16.08 -18.16
CA TYR A 18 -18.27 16.99 -19.33
C TYR A 18 -19.64 16.86 -20.00
N ASP A 19 -20.23 15.68 -19.95
CA ASP A 19 -21.53 15.41 -20.56
C ASP A 19 -22.41 14.58 -19.62
N PRO A 20 -23.20 15.25 -18.75
CA PRO A 20 -24.10 14.55 -17.83
C PRO A 20 -25.18 13.71 -18.52
N GLN A 21 -25.43 13.91 -19.83
CA GLN A 21 -26.45 13.16 -20.58
C GLN A 21 -25.92 11.84 -21.13
N ASN A 22 -24.61 11.76 -21.40
CA ASN A 22 -23.97 10.53 -21.88
C ASN A 22 -23.31 9.72 -20.77
N GLY A 23 -23.31 10.25 -19.54
CA GLY A 23 -22.72 9.60 -18.39
C GLY A 23 -21.20 9.73 -18.32
N VAL A 24 -20.63 9.21 -17.24
CA VAL A 24 -19.18 9.19 -16.98
C VAL A 24 -18.49 8.36 -18.05
N ASN A 25 -17.46 8.90 -18.65
CA ASN A 25 -16.61 8.21 -19.59
C ASN A 25 -15.23 7.92 -19.00
N GLN A 26 -14.40 7.13 -19.71
CA GLN A 26 -13.05 6.83 -19.26
C GLN A 26 -12.17 8.09 -19.09
N GLY A 27 -12.37 9.11 -19.92
CA GLY A 27 -11.64 10.37 -19.84
C GLY A 27 -11.90 11.14 -18.53
N ASP A 28 -13.12 11.06 -17.97
CA ASP A 28 -13.43 11.65 -16.66
C ASP A 28 -12.68 10.94 -15.54
N VAL A 29 -12.58 9.60 -15.61
CA VAL A 29 -11.81 8.79 -14.66
C VAL A 29 -10.32 9.11 -14.78
N ASP A 30 -9.79 9.18 -16.00
CA ASP A 30 -8.38 9.50 -16.26
C ASP A 30 -8.03 10.92 -15.78
N ALA A 31 -8.94 11.88 -15.96
CA ALA A 31 -8.76 13.25 -15.45
C ALA A 31 -8.67 13.30 -13.92
N LEU A 32 -9.43 12.45 -13.22
CA LEU A 32 -9.36 12.32 -11.77
C LEU A 32 -8.00 11.74 -11.34
N PHE A 33 -7.52 10.70 -12.03
CA PHE A 33 -6.20 10.12 -11.80
C PHE A 33 -5.06 11.13 -12.07
N ASP A 34 -5.17 11.92 -13.12
CA ASP A 34 -4.16 12.94 -13.45
C ASP A 34 -4.05 14.02 -12.37
N ARG A 35 -5.16 14.41 -11.76
CA ARG A 35 -5.13 15.30 -10.59
C ARG A 35 -4.38 14.66 -9.42
N MET A 36 -4.64 13.37 -9.15
CA MET A 36 -3.96 12.63 -8.08
C MET A 36 -2.45 12.45 -8.33
N ARG A 37 -2.02 12.39 -9.60
CA ARG A 37 -0.60 12.36 -9.96
C ARG A 37 0.15 13.62 -9.55
N ASN A 38 -0.52 14.76 -9.52
CA ASN A 38 0.06 16.05 -9.17
C ASN A 38 0.18 16.27 -7.65
N VAL A 39 -0.41 15.40 -6.83
CA VAL A 39 -0.24 15.46 -5.38
C VAL A 39 1.20 15.13 -5.03
N GLN A 40 1.85 16.03 -4.29
CA GLN A 40 3.25 15.91 -3.91
C GLN A 40 3.40 15.23 -2.55
N ALA A 41 4.41 14.38 -2.44
CA ALA A 41 4.81 13.84 -1.16
C ALA A 41 5.59 14.90 -0.34
N PRO A 42 5.68 14.74 0.99
CA PRO A 42 6.62 15.50 1.82
C PRO A 42 8.06 15.41 1.27
N ASP A 43 8.89 16.41 1.59
CA ASP A 43 10.24 16.56 1.00
C ASP A 43 11.16 15.34 1.16
N ASP A 44 11.04 14.62 2.26
CA ASP A 44 11.86 13.45 2.60
C ASP A 44 11.21 12.09 2.21
N GLU A 45 10.02 12.11 1.62
CA GLU A 45 9.25 10.94 1.22
C GLU A 45 8.93 10.94 -0.28
N THR A 46 8.57 9.79 -0.79
CA THR A 46 8.05 9.62 -2.16
C THR A 46 6.79 8.77 -2.12
N ILE A 47 5.85 9.08 -3.01
CA ILE A 47 4.65 8.26 -3.19
C ILE A 47 5.05 7.07 -4.04
N MET A 48 4.89 5.86 -3.48
CA MET A 48 5.12 4.60 -4.18
C MET A 48 3.89 4.17 -4.96
N GLU A 49 2.72 4.25 -4.31
CA GLU A 49 1.46 3.84 -4.89
C GLU A 49 0.36 4.85 -4.57
N ARG A 50 -0.59 4.97 -5.50
CA ARG A 50 -1.82 5.75 -5.39
C ARG A 50 -2.99 4.81 -5.63
N ILE A 51 -3.70 4.48 -4.57
CA ILE A 51 -4.72 3.43 -4.59
C ILE A 51 -6.09 4.09 -4.53
N PRO A 52 -6.85 4.10 -5.64
CA PRO A 52 -8.23 4.57 -5.59
C PRO A 52 -9.03 3.65 -4.69
N GLN A 53 -9.87 4.25 -3.87
CA GLN A 53 -10.78 3.49 -3.01
C GLN A 53 -12.07 3.20 -3.79
N HIS A 54 -13.13 3.93 -3.53
CA HIS A 54 -14.35 3.85 -4.34
C HIS A 54 -14.62 5.20 -4.98
N TYR A 55 -15.41 5.18 -6.05
CA TYR A 55 -15.90 6.38 -6.67
C TYR A 55 -17.24 6.75 -6.06
N MET A 56 -17.48 8.04 -5.89
CA MET A 56 -18.75 8.59 -5.46
C MET A 56 -19.39 9.35 -6.62
N VAL A 57 -20.63 9.02 -6.88
CA VAL A 57 -21.47 9.64 -7.89
C VAL A 57 -22.39 10.64 -7.19
N ASP A 58 -22.25 11.93 -7.53
CA ASP A 58 -23.00 13.06 -6.93
C ASP A 58 -22.97 13.07 -5.39
N ASP A 59 -21.87 12.57 -4.78
CA ASP A 59 -21.66 12.42 -3.32
C ASP A 59 -22.71 11.54 -2.60
N ALA A 60 -23.49 10.77 -3.33
CA ALA A 60 -24.60 9.99 -2.79
C ALA A 60 -24.42 8.49 -2.96
N GLU A 61 -23.88 8.06 -4.08
CA GLU A 61 -23.76 6.63 -4.41
C GLU A 61 -22.29 6.23 -4.56
N GLU A 62 -21.92 5.18 -3.82
CA GLU A 62 -20.59 4.57 -3.91
C GLU A 62 -20.60 3.50 -5.00
N VAL A 63 -19.77 3.68 -6.03
CA VAL A 63 -19.65 2.76 -7.15
C VAL A 63 -18.22 2.28 -7.33
N ARG A 64 -18.07 1.04 -7.78
CA ARG A 64 -16.75 0.46 -8.06
C ARG A 64 -16.24 0.86 -9.45
N ASN A 65 -17.12 0.86 -10.43
CA ASN A 65 -16.82 1.30 -11.78
C ASN A 65 -17.79 2.43 -12.15
N PRO A 66 -17.33 3.67 -12.24
CA PRO A 66 -18.20 4.81 -12.51
C PRO A 66 -18.55 4.96 -13.99
N VAL A 67 -17.84 4.28 -14.90
CA VAL A 67 -18.07 4.43 -16.35
C VAL A 67 -19.49 4.01 -16.71
N GLY A 68 -20.23 4.92 -17.38
CA GLY A 68 -21.64 4.74 -17.71
C GLY A 68 -22.63 5.25 -16.66
N SER A 69 -22.16 5.65 -15.47
CA SER A 69 -23.02 6.26 -14.45
C SER A 69 -23.41 7.70 -14.85
N PHE A 70 -24.66 8.08 -14.62
CA PHE A 70 -25.11 9.44 -14.87
C PHE A 70 -24.88 10.30 -13.63
N CYS A 71 -23.97 11.26 -13.72
CA CYS A 71 -23.74 12.22 -12.64
C CYS A 71 -23.21 13.56 -13.17
N LYS A 72 -23.30 14.57 -12.32
CA LYS A 72 -22.67 15.87 -12.55
C LYS A 72 -21.27 15.93 -11.96
N ARG A 73 -21.06 15.18 -10.86
CA ARG A 73 -19.80 15.18 -10.12
C ARG A 73 -19.37 13.76 -9.82
N LEU A 74 -18.18 13.43 -10.28
CA LEU A 74 -17.47 12.21 -9.92
C LEU A 74 -16.38 12.55 -8.93
N SER A 75 -16.35 11.89 -7.78
CA SER A 75 -15.28 12.03 -6.80
C SER A 75 -14.70 10.66 -6.41
N SER A 76 -13.47 10.65 -5.95
CA SER A 76 -12.84 9.47 -5.38
C SER A 76 -11.85 9.86 -4.30
N THR A 77 -11.72 8.99 -3.31
CA THR A 77 -10.67 9.05 -2.31
C THR A 77 -9.51 8.15 -2.74
N PHE A 78 -8.30 8.64 -2.63
CA PHE A 78 -7.08 7.90 -2.91
C PHE A 78 -6.27 7.72 -1.62
N ASN A 79 -5.83 6.50 -1.38
CA ASN A 79 -4.86 6.22 -0.34
C ASN A 79 -3.45 6.25 -0.95
N PHE A 80 -2.53 6.98 -0.33
CA PHE A 80 -1.14 7.07 -0.76
C PHE A 80 -0.25 6.21 0.12
N ILE A 81 0.55 5.37 -0.51
CA ILE A 81 1.62 4.64 0.18
C ILE A 81 2.91 5.43 -0.01
N LEU A 82 3.45 5.88 1.11
CA LEU A 82 4.64 6.69 1.16
C LEU A 82 5.84 5.88 1.63
N CYS A 83 7.01 6.21 1.11
CA CYS A 83 8.29 5.65 1.54
C CYS A 83 9.34 6.76 1.64
N GLY A 84 10.26 6.64 2.60
CA GLY A 84 11.39 7.56 2.70
C GLY A 84 12.31 7.49 1.48
N LYS A 85 12.71 8.64 0.91
CA LYS A 85 13.61 8.72 -0.24
C LYS A 85 14.99 8.12 0.05
N THR A 86 15.54 8.35 1.24
CA THR A 86 16.89 7.90 1.59
C THR A 86 17.09 6.39 1.52
N PRO A 87 16.20 5.52 2.06
CA PRO A 87 16.32 4.07 1.90
C PRO A 87 16.33 3.63 0.44
N LEU A 88 15.45 4.21 -0.38
CA LEU A 88 15.36 3.89 -1.82
C LEU A 88 16.63 4.28 -2.56
N GLN A 89 17.16 5.47 -2.30
CA GLN A 89 18.42 5.94 -2.89
C GLN A 89 19.60 5.04 -2.52
N ARG A 90 19.68 4.58 -1.26
CA ARG A 90 20.72 3.65 -0.81
C ARG A 90 20.63 2.31 -1.53
N LEU A 91 19.42 1.80 -1.71
CA LEU A 91 19.18 0.56 -2.45
C LEU A 91 19.60 0.72 -3.92
N ASP A 92 19.17 1.78 -4.59
CA ASP A 92 19.53 2.06 -5.99
C ASP A 92 21.07 2.19 -6.16
N MET A 93 21.74 2.91 -5.25
CA MET A 93 23.19 3.03 -5.27
C MET A 93 23.90 1.67 -5.09
N ALA A 94 23.39 0.82 -4.19
CA ALA A 94 23.98 -0.51 -3.98
C ALA A 94 23.83 -1.39 -5.24
N LEU A 95 22.67 -1.38 -5.87
CA LEU A 95 22.41 -2.13 -7.10
C LEU A 95 23.26 -1.64 -8.27
N ARG A 96 23.37 -0.32 -8.45
CA ARG A 96 24.21 0.29 -9.50
C ARG A 96 25.69 -0.09 -9.37
N ARG A 97 26.22 -0.19 -8.15
CA ARG A 97 27.60 -0.64 -7.91
C ARG A 97 27.82 -2.08 -8.38
N LEU A 98 26.77 -2.88 -8.43
CA LEU A 98 26.79 -4.27 -8.94
C LEU A 98 26.43 -4.34 -10.44
N GLY A 99 26.27 -3.21 -11.13
CA GLY A 99 25.85 -3.17 -12.52
C GLY A 99 24.37 -3.51 -12.75
N ILE A 100 23.57 -3.55 -11.69
CA ILE A 100 22.14 -3.89 -11.75
C ILE A 100 21.31 -2.59 -11.84
N ARG A 101 20.41 -2.51 -12.81
CA ARG A 101 19.48 -1.41 -12.95
C ARG A 101 18.16 -1.74 -12.25
N MET A 102 17.77 -0.91 -11.28
CA MET A 102 16.45 -0.99 -10.65
C MET A 102 15.38 -0.48 -11.62
N LEU A 103 14.41 -1.32 -11.96
CA LEU A 103 13.31 -0.97 -12.88
C LEU A 103 12.10 -0.41 -12.14
N GLY A 104 11.92 -0.77 -10.87
CA GLY A 104 10.81 -0.31 -10.05
C GLY A 104 10.97 -0.79 -8.62
N VAL A 105 10.12 -0.27 -7.76
CA VAL A 105 10.02 -0.65 -6.34
C VAL A 105 8.55 -0.86 -6.03
N PHE A 106 8.24 -1.95 -5.36
CA PHE A 106 6.89 -2.29 -4.96
C PHE A 106 6.83 -2.58 -3.45
N PRO A 107 5.82 -2.10 -2.71
CA PRO A 107 5.71 -2.36 -1.28
C PRO A 107 5.44 -3.85 -1.00
N ASN A 108 6.21 -4.47 -0.11
CA ASN A 108 6.02 -5.86 0.27
C ASN A 108 4.62 -6.11 0.84
N ALA A 109 4.12 -5.18 1.64
CA ALA A 109 2.76 -5.24 2.19
C ALA A 109 1.63 -5.29 1.13
N LEU A 110 1.90 -4.92 -0.13
CA LEU A 110 0.97 -5.13 -1.26
C LEU A 110 1.33 -6.36 -2.09
N ALA A 111 2.63 -6.72 -2.17
CA ALA A 111 3.07 -7.86 -2.96
C ALA A 111 2.64 -9.21 -2.35
N THR A 112 2.79 -9.36 -1.03
CA THR A 112 2.42 -10.60 -0.32
C THR A 112 0.93 -10.94 -0.49
N PRO A 113 -0.03 -10.01 -0.32
CA PRO A 113 -1.44 -10.28 -0.57
C PRO A 113 -1.77 -10.75 -2.00
N GLU A 114 -1.04 -10.25 -3.00
CA GLU A 114 -1.24 -10.69 -4.39
C GLU A 114 -0.87 -12.16 -4.60
N ALA A 115 0.08 -12.66 -3.82
CA ALA A 115 0.53 -14.05 -3.92
C ALA A 115 -0.33 -15.04 -3.14
N VAL A 116 -1.00 -14.59 -2.05
CA VAL A 116 -1.65 -15.50 -1.09
C VAL A 116 -3.16 -15.39 -1.05
N LEU A 117 -3.75 -14.27 -1.50
CA LEU A 117 -5.18 -14.03 -1.42
C LEU A 117 -5.88 -14.28 -2.76
N SER A 118 -7.06 -14.88 -2.67
CA SER A 118 -8.02 -14.95 -3.77
C SER A 118 -8.77 -13.62 -3.94
N SER A 119 -9.43 -13.45 -5.09
CA SER A 119 -10.28 -12.28 -5.35
C SER A 119 -11.47 -12.22 -4.40
N ASP A 120 -12.04 -13.37 -4.03
CA ASP A 120 -13.20 -13.44 -3.15
C ASP A 120 -12.85 -13.02 -1.72
N GLU A 121 -11.69 -13.45 -1.20
CA GLU A 121 -11.21 -12.99 0.11
C GLU A 121 -10.97 -11.49 0.14
N LYS A 122 -10.38 -10.91 -0.92
CA LYS A 122 -10.20 -9.46 -1.03
C LYS A 122 -11.53 -8.71 -1.07
N GLU A 123 -12.55 -9.30 -1.68
CA GLU A 123 -13.88 -8.70 -1.79
C GLU A 123 -14.63 -8.74 -0.45
N GLU A 124 -14.65 -9.89 0.22
CA GLU A 124 -15.38 -10.09 1.48
C GLU A 124 -14.75 -9.37 2.67
N GLY A 125 -13.44 -9.24 2.64
CA GLY A 125 -12.66 -8.58 3.69
C GLY A 125 -11.69 -9.53 4.38
N VAL A 126 -10.41 -9.18 4.33
CA VAL A 126 -9.33 -10.01 4.88
C VAL A 126 -8.16 -9.13 5.35
N ALA A 127 -7.49 -9.59 6.39
CA ALA A 127 -6.21 -9.03 6.82
C ALA A 127 -5.09 -10.04 6.57
N VAL A 128 -4.01 -9.56 5.94
CA VAL A 128 -2.77 -10.31 5.80
C VAL A 128 -1.73 -9.72 6.74
N VAL A 129 -1.07 -10.59 7.50
CA VAL A 129 0.03 -10.22 8.38
C VAL A 129 1.25 -11.03 7.97
N ASP A 130 2.25 -10.35 7.42
CA ASP A 130 3.53 -10.94 7.01
C ASP A 130 4.58 -10.65 8.06
N ILE A 131 4.93 -11.66 8.85
CA ILE A 131 5.87 -11.55 9.96
C ILE A 131 7.25 -11.94 9.47
N GLY A 132 8.03 -10.93 9.06
CA GLY A 132 9.44 -11.11 8.68
C GLY A 132 10.39 -11.13 9.88
N GLY A 133 11.69 -11.20 9.60
CA GLY A 133 12.72 -11.19 10.65
C GLY A 133 12.78 -9.88 11.44
N GLY A 134 12.73 -8.73 10.77
CA GLY A 134 12.90 -7.41 11.40
C GLY A 134 11.67 -6.52 11.38
N VAL A 135 10.72 -6.80 10.51
CA VAL A 135 9.48 -6.03 10.33
C VAL A 135 8.30 -6.98 10.19
N THR A 136 7.11 -6.46 10.49
CA THR A 136 5.83 -7.13 10.22
C THR A 136 5.02 -6.19 9.33
N ASP A 137 4.65 -6.69 8.16
CA ASP A 137 3.79 -5.98 7.22
C ASP A 137 2.33 -6.40 7.42
N VAL A 138 1.42 -5.43 7.43
CA VAL A 138 -0.02 -5.65 7.59
C VAL A 138 -0.74 -4.99 6.43
N ALA A 139 -1.62 -5.73 5.77
CA ALA A 139 -2.53 -5.20 4.78
C ALA A 139 -3.96 -5.68 5.05
N VAL A 140 -4.93 -4.77 4.98
CA VAL A 140 -6.35 -5.07 5.13
C VAL A 140 -7.06 -4.74 3.83
N TYR A 141 -7.72 -5.74 3.26
CA TYR A 141 -8.52 -5.61 2.04
C TYR A 141 -10.00 -5.64 2.38
N TYR A 142 -10.78 -4.88 1.66
CA TYR A 142 -12.23 -4.92 1.70
C TYR A 142 -12.79 -4.38 0.39
N ARG A 143 -13.77 -5.09 -0.18
CA ARG A 143 -14.35 -4.80 -1.50
C ARG A 143 -13.28 -4.72 -2.60
N GLY A 144 -12.31 -5.63 -2.56
CA GLY A 144 -11.27 -5.78 -3.57
C GLY A 144 -10.14 -4.76 -3.53
N VAL A 145 -10.15 -3.77 -2.60
CA VAL A 145 -9.11 -2.74 -2.51
C VAL A 145 -8.43 -2.75 -1.14
N PRO A 146 -7.11 -2.44 -1.08
CA PRO A 146 -6.41 -2.28 0.18
C PRO A 146 -6.89 -1.01 0.89
N ARG A 147 -7.52 -1.20 2.04
CA ARG A 147 -8.04 -0.12 2.91
C ARG A 147 -7.02 0.37 3.90
N TYR A 148 -6.14 -0.53 4.33
CA TYR A 148 -5.11 -0.21 5.30
C TYR A 148 -3.83 -0.98 4.96
N VAL A 149 -2.70 -0.29 5.04
CA VAL A 149 -1.37 -0.89 4.87
C VAL A 149 -0.44 -0.26 5.90
N ALA A 150 0.29 -1.08 6.62
CA ALA A 150 1.27 -0.62 7.60
C ALA A 150 2.46 -1.58 7.69
N THR A 151 3.61 -1.04 8.04
CA THR A 151 4.80 -1.81 8.42
C THR A 151 5.15 -1.50 9.86
N ILE A 152 5.18 -2.52 10.70
CA ILE A 152 5.56 -2.46 12.11
C ILE A 152 7.04 -2.80 12.19
N PRO A 153 7.91 -1.97 12.82
CA PRO A 153 9.35 -2.23 12.91
C PRO A 153 9.68 -3.26 14.00
N MET A 154 9.00 -4.38 13.97
CA MET A 154 9.18 -5.52 14.85
C MET A 154 8.86 -6.80 14.08
N GLY A 155 9.69 -7.82 14.20
CA GLY A 155 9.51 -9.12 13.57
C GLY A 155 10.08 -10.23 14.46
N ALA A 156 10.23 -11.43 13.92
CA ALA A 156 10.66 -12.64 14.64
C ALA A 156 11.99 -12.48 15.39
N SER A 157 12.88 -11.58 14.96
CA SER A 157 14.12 -11.26 15.69
C SER A 157 13.89 -10.69 17.09
N ALA A 158 12.70 -10.16 17.38
CA ALA A 158 12.35 -9.73 18.73
C ALA A 158 12.22 -10.93 19.67
N ILE A 159 11.62 -12.02 19.20
CA ILE A 159 11.48 -13.29 19.94
C ILE A 159 12.88 -13.83 20.25
N ASN A 160 13.77 -13.88 19.25
CA ASN A 160 15.15 -14.32 19.45
C ASN A 160 15.88 -13.47 20.51
N ARG A 161 15.63 -12.15 20.52
CA ARG A 161 16.21 -11.25 21.52
C ARG A 161 15.69 -11.54 22.93
N ASP A 162 14.40 -11.80 23.05
CA ASP A 162 13.78 -12.12 24.35
C ASP A 162 14.30 -13.44 24.90
N ILE A 163 14.43 -14.48 24.06
CA ILE A 163 15.03 -15.76 24.44
C ILE A 163 16.49 -15.57 24.91
N ARG A 164 17.26 -14.75 24.17
CA ARG A 164 18.66 -14.44 24.56
C ARG A 164 18.75 -13.70 25.88
N SER A 165 17.76 -12.88 26.23
CA SER A 165 17.71 -12.17 27.52
C SER A 165 17.63 -13.14 28.72
N GLN A 166 17.20 -14.39 28.51
CA GLN A 166 17.17 -15.45 29.49
C GLN A 166 18.51 -16.21 29.61
N SER A 167 19.62 -15.60 29.18
CA SER A 167 20.97 -16.16 29.20
C SER A 167 21.15 -17.42 28.34
N ILE A 168 20.33 -17.60 27.30
CA ILE A 168 20.43 -18.69 26.34
C ILE A 168 21.42 -18.26 25.23
N PRO A 169 22.48 -19.05 24.96
CA PRO A 169 23.44 -18.76 23.89
C PRO A 169 22.77 -18.71 22.51
N GLU A 170 23.22 -17.78 21.65
CA GLU A 170 22.65 -17.52 20.32
C GLU A 170 22.50 -18.81 19.47
N LYS A 171 23.49 -19.70 19.52
CA LYS A 171 23.47 -20.99 18.82
C LYS A 171 22.31 -21.92 19.19
N HIS A 172 21.65 -21.70 20.31
CA HIS A 172 20.52 -22.49 20.78
C HIS A 172 19.16 -21.79 20.60
N VAL A 173 19.14 -20.51 20.25
CA VAL A 173 17.91 -19.74 20.09
C VAL A 173 17.09 -20.23 18.89
N GLU A 174 17.74 -20.49 17.75
CA GLU A 174 17.05 -21.02 16.56
C GLU A 174 16.50 -22.42 16.78
N LEU A 175 17.23 -23.27 17.53
CA LEU A 175 16.79 -24.63 17.86
C LEU A 175 15.56 -24.64 18.77
N SER A 176 15.39 -23.66 19.64
CA SER A 176 14.22 -23.58 20.53
C SER A 176 12.93 -23.23 19.78
N LEU A 177 13.02 -22.58 18.62
CA LEU A 177 11.87 -22.23 17.78
C LEU A 177 11.41 -23.38 16.86
N ILE A 178 12.27 -24.36 16.60
CA ILE A 178 11.96 -25.53 15.74
C ILE A 178 11.11 -26.57 16.49
N HIS A 179 11.07 -26.52 17.83
CA HIS A 179 10.41 -27.50 18.70
C HIS A 179 9.11 -26.98 19.33
N ILE A 180 8.60 -25.83 18.91
CA ILE A 180 7.26 -25.35 19.23
C ILE A 180 6.32 -25.68 18.09
#